data_7d73a47e2e353b7f2f0a4fe0c0953fc4
#
_entry.id   7d73a47e2e353b7f2f0a4fe0c0953fc4
#
_cell.length_a   1.000
_cell.length_b   1.000
_cell.length_c   1.000
_cell.angle_alpha   90.00
_cell.angle_beta   90.00
_cell.angle_gamma   90.00
#
_symmetry.space_group_name_H-M   'P 1'
#
loop_
_entity.id
_entity.type
_entity.pdbx_description
1 polymer ?
#
loop_
_entity_poly.entity_id
_entity_poly.type
_entity_poly.pdbx_seq_one_letter_code
_entity_poly.pdbx_strand_id
1 'polypeptide(L)'
;MIYLILSGISAFFGLTAGLGTTTLLRPLLDAVSPLEPASVAMLCTMATLGAALVTAFFALGRPLPLHPDELMLLAIGASLGGVLGDLASARFFSSLTRSSAMLLQNALLFTIIALPSVYFGQLSHMLPPLRANRLFSLPTAFAVGLLGSFLSFGATPLTLMLYAFLFAADEEESTIAALTVSLFAMTGKLIVLLIRQRFQLPDADALLWLLPGAVGGSLLAMLPALQGRQAGVGNALLRLSLFTSLLNIAAALT
;
A
#
# COMPACT_ATOMS: atom_id res chain seq x y z
N MET A 1 2.84 -17.99 -13.81
CA MET A 1 2.63 -16.93 -14.82
C MET A 1 1.54 -15.91 -14.42
N ILE A 2 0.39 -16.31 -13.87
CA ILE A 2 -0.68 -15.37 -13.48
C ILE A 2 -0.19 -14.30 -12.49
N TYR A 3 0.64 -14.67 -11.50
CA TYR A 3 1.22 -13.76 -10.51
C TYR A 3 2.12 -12.68 -11.12
N LEU A 4 2.86 -12.99 -12.18
CA LEU A 4 3.68 -12.01 -12.91
C LEU A 4 2.81 -10.95 -13.58
N ILE A 5 1.74 -11.37 -14.23
CA ILE A 5 0.82 -10.47 -14.94
C ILE A 5 0.08 -9.58 -13.93
N LEU A 6 -0.48 -10.18 -12.87
CA LEU A 6 -1.22 -9.45 -11.84
C LEU A 6 -0.33 -8.43 -11.12
N SER A 7 0.88 -8.83 -10.72
CA SER A 7 1.80 -7.92 -10.02
C SER A 7 2.35 -6.84 -10.96
N GLY A 8 2.65 -7.18 -12.22
CA GLY A 8 3.13 -6.22 -13.22
C GLY A 8 2.09 -5.15 -13.54
N ILE A 9 0.85 -5.57 -13.82
CA ILE A 9 -0.27 -4.66 -14.08
C ILE A 9 -0.55 -3.79 -12.85
N SER A 10 -0.61 -4.41 -11.66
CA SER A 10 -0.89 -3.68 -10.41
C SER A 10 0.20 -2.67 -10.07
N ALA A 11 1.48 -3.02 -10.28
CA ALA A 11 2.60 -2.12 -10.06
C ALA A 11 2.60 -0.97 -11.08
N PHE A 12 2.41 -1.27 -12.36
CA PHE A 12 2.38 -0.27 -13.41
C PHE A 12 1.25 0.76 -13.18
N PHE A 13 0.02 0.30 -13.10
CA PHE A 13 -1.12 1.20 -12.92
C PHE A 13 -1.16 1.84 -11.53
N GLY A 14 -0.82 1.10 -10.49
CA GLY A 14 -0.78 1.61 -9.13
C GLY A 14 0.22 2.76 -8.96
N LEU A 15 1.41 2.64 -9.55
CA LEU A 15 2.44 3.69 -9.49
C LEU A 15 2.14 4.86 -10.43
N THR A 16 1.69 4.63 -11.66
CA THR A 16 1.31 5.71 -12.58
C THR A 16 0.15 6.54 -12.03
N ALA A 17 -0.77 5.92 -11.28
CA ALA A 17 -1.84 6.62 -10.59
C ALA A 17 -1.42 7.18 -9.21
N GLY A 18 -0.19 6.91 -8.75
CA GLY A 18 0.30 7.31 -7.43
C GLY A 18 -0.36 6.58 -6.25
N LEU A 19 -1.09 5.51 -6.50
CA LEU A 19 -1.84 4.76 -5.48
C LEU A 19 -1.06 3.60 -4.86
N GLY A 20 0.13 3.30 -5.41
CA GLY A 20 0.95 2.17 -4.98
C GLY A 20 0.46 0.81 -5.49
N THR A 21 1.39 -0.14 -5.52
CA THR A 21 1.19 -1.46 -6.13
C THR A 21 0.06 -2.27 -5.47
N THR A 22 0.01 -2.28 -4.15
CA THR A 22 -0.88 -3.16 -3.38
C THR A 22 -2.34 -2.73 -3.36
N THR A 23 -2.64 -1.51 -3.79
CA THR A 23 -4.04 -1.03 -3.89
C THR A 23 -4.89 -1.91 -4.82
N LEU A 24 -4.29 -2.41 -5.89
CA LEU A 24 -4.92 -3.38 -6.79
C LEU A 24 -4.49 -4.82 -6.50
N LEU A 25 -3.21 -5.03 -6.23
CA LEU A 25 -2.65 -6.37 -6.11
C LEU A 25 -3.31 -7.17 -4.98
N ARG A 26 -3.54 -6.56 -3.82
CA ARG A 26 -4.10 -7.27 -2.66
C ARG A 26 -5.50 -7.80 -2.93
N PRO A 27 -6.50 -7.00 -3.34
CA PRO A 27 -7.83 -7.51 -3.63
C PRO A 27 -7.84 -8.54 -4.77
N LEU A 28 -6.98 -8.36 -5.79
CA LEU A 28 -6.88 -9.30 -6.91
C LEU A 28 -6.29 -10.65 -6.48
N LEU A 29 -5.26 -10.65 -5.64
CA LEU A 29 -4.71 -11.88 -5.10
C LEU A 29 -5.69 -12.61 -4.19
N ASP A 30 -6.43 -11.88 -3.35
CA ASP A 30 -7.47 -12.47 -2.51
C ASP A 30 -8.61 -13.11 -3.36
N ALA A 31 -8.89 -12.56 -4.56
CA ALA A 31 -9.92 -13.08 -5.46
C ALA A 31 -9.48 -14.32 -6.25
N VAL A 32 -8.21 -14.37 -6.68
CA VAL A 32 -7.75 -15.36 -7.69
C VAL A 32 -6.87 -16.44 -7.06
N SER A 33 -6.20 -16.14 -5.94
CA SER A 33 -5.21 -17.04 -5.37
C SER A 33 -5.85 -18.04 -4.40
N PRO A 34 -5.53 -19.35 -4.54
CA PRO A 34 -5.95 -20.38 -3.57
C PRO A 34 -5.13 -20.31 -2.26
N LEU A 35 -4.17 -19.39 -2.16
CA LEU A 35 -3.24 -19.28 -1.05
C LEU A 35 -3.94 -18.81 0.23
N GLU A 36 -3.32 -19.11 1.36
CA GLU A 36 -3.78 -18.61 2.66
C GLU A 36 -3.60 -17.08 2.77
N PRO A 37 -4.45 -16.40 3.54
CA PRO A 37 -4.36 -14.94 3.73
C PRO A 37 -2.99 -14.45 4.20
N ALA A 38 -2.28 -15.25 5.01
CA ALA A 38 -0.93 -14.97 5.47
C ALA A 38 0.10 -14.99 4.32
N SER A 39 -0.02 -15.96 3.41
CA SER A 39 0.83 -16.07 2.22
C SER A 39 0.59 -14.92 1.25
N VAL A 40 -0.67 -14.57 1.02
CA VAL A 40 -1.04 -13.40 0.20
C VAL A 40 -0.50 -12.11 0.83
N ALA A 41 -0.59 -11.98 2.16
CA ALA A 41 -0.03 -10.85 2.90
C ALA A 41 1.48 -10.71 2.70
N MET A 42 2.21 -11.81 2.74
CA MET A 42 3.65 -11.86 2.50
C MET A 42 3.99 -11.48 1.06
N LEU A 43 3.30 -12.05 0.08
CA LEU A 43 3.47 -11.72 -1.35
C LEU A 43 3.25 -10.22 -1.61
N CYS A 44 2.19 -9.64 -1.04
CA CYS A 44 1.93 -8.20 -1.13
C CYS A 44 3.04 -7.36 -0.49
N THR A 45 3.58 -7.79 0.66
CA THR A 45 4.71 -7.12 1.32
C THR A 45 5.93 -7.11 0.42
N MET A 46 6.29 -8.25 -0.18
CA MET A 46 7.44 -8.37 -1.09
C MET A 46 7.25 -7.54 -2.37
N ALA A 47 6.05 -7.58 -2.97
CA ALA A 47 5.74 -6.78 -4.15
C ALA A 47 5.86 -5.28 -3.87
N THR A 48 5.33 -4.83 -2.71
CA THR A 48 5.42 -3.42 -2.32
C THR A 48 6.86 -2.99 -2.11
N LEU A 49 7.66 -3.81 -1.41
CA LEU A 49 9.07 -3.52 -1.20
C LEU A 49 9.85 -3.45 -2.52
N GLY A 50 9.65 -4.44 -3.40
CA GLY A 50 10.29 -4.43 -4.72
C GLY A 50 9.94 -3.19 -5.53
N ALA A 51 8.65 -2.83 -5.59
CA ALA A 51 8.17 -1.64 -6.28
C ALA A 51 8.70 -0.34 -5.64
N ALA A 52 8.68 -0.26 -4.31
CA ALA A 52 9.14 0.91 -3.57
C ALA A 52 10.65 1.13 -3.71
N LEU A 53 11.45 0.07 -3.72
CA LEU A 53 12.90 0.15 -3.96
C LEU A 53 13.21 0.67 -5.36
N VAL A 54 12.49 0.19 -6.39
CA VAL A 54 12.63 0.73 -7.75
C VAL A 54 12.30 2.22 -7.77
N THR A 55 11.17 2.61 -7.18
CA THR A 55 10.74 4.01 -7.15
C THR A 55 11.73 4.89 -6.38
N ALA A 56 12.23 4.42 -5.23
CA ALA A 56 13.22 5.11 -4.43
C ALA A 56 14.53 5.30 -5.21
N PHE A 57 14.98 4.28 -5.94
CA PHE A 57 16.18 4.38 -6.80
C PHE A 57 16.05 5.49 -7.86
N PHE A 58 14.90 5.61 -8.50
CA PHE A 58 14.65 6.67 -9.48
C PHE A 58 14.44 8.06 -8.83
N ALA A 59 14.06 8.11 -7.57
CA ALA A 59 13.92 9.36 -6.81
C ALA A 59 15.27 9.92 -6.32
N LEU A 60 16.30 9.08 -6.13
CA LEU A 60 17.59 9.49 -5.59
C LEU A 60 18.33 10.56 -6.43
N GLY A 61 18.01 10.69 -7.71
CA GLY A 61 18.61 11.68 -8.61
C GLY A 61 17.81 12.99 -8.77
N ARG A 62 16.71 13.13 -8.04
CA ARG A 62 15.78 14.29 -8.15
C ARG A 62 15.75 15.09 -6.85
N PRO A 63 15.56 16.42 -6.90
CA PRO A 63 15.29 17.19 -5.69
C PRO A 63 13.99 16.68 -5.07
N LEU A 64 14.06 16.34 -3.78
CA LEU A 64 12.88 15.88 -3.06
C LEU A 64 12.04 17.09 -2.63
N PRO A 65 10.72 17.06 -2.82
CA PRO A 65 9.83 18.17 -2.44
C PRO A 65 9.65 18.30 -0.93
N LEU A 66 9.98 17.25 -0.16
CA LEU A 66 9.87 17.23 1.31
C LEU A 66 11.22 17.54 1.98
N HIS A 67 11.19 18.23 3.09
CA HIS A 67 12.37 18.46 3.92
C HIS A 67 12.93 17.16 4.50
N PRO A 68 14.26 17.00 4.62
CA PRO A 68 14.87 15.79 5.18
C PRO A 68 14.38 15.43 6.58
N ASP A 69 14.12 16.42 7.43
CA ASP A 69 13.58 16.20 8.78
C ASP A 69 12.19 15.56 8.74
N GLU A 70 11.35 15.99 7.81
CA GLU A 70 10.01 15.42 7.63
C GLU A 70 10.07 13.99 7.09
N LEU A 71 10.95 13.73 6.12
CA LEU A 71 11.19 12.37 5.63
C LEU A 71 11.67 11.43 6.75
N MET A 72 12.51 11.93 7.65
CA MET A 72 12.97 11.17 8.81
C MET A 72 11.82 10.87 9.79
N LEU A 73 10.95 11.85 10.07
CA LEU A 73 9.75 11.63 10.91
C LEU A 73 8.81 10.59 10.28
N LEU A 74 8.62 10.66 8.96
CA LEU A 74 7.83 9.67 8.22
C LEU A 74 8.44 8.27 8.31
N ALA A 75 9.74 8.15 8.08
CA ALA A 75 10.44 6.88 8.12
C ALA A 75 10.37 6.22 9.50
N ILE A 76 10.63 6.99 10.56
CA ILE A 76 10.55 6.50 11.95
C ILE A 76 9.12 6.09 12.29
N GLY A 77 8.14 6.98 12.06
CA GLY A 77 6.74 6.71 12.35
C GLY A 77 6.24 5.46 11.61
N ALA A 78 6.48 5.40 10.30
CA ALA A 78 6.08 4.27 9.48
C ALA A 78 6.74 2.95 9.88
N SER A 79 8.05 2.95 10.21
CA SER A 79 8.76 1.76 10.66
C SER A 79 8.19 1.23 11.96
N LEU A 80 7.98 2.09 12.95
CA LEU A 80 7.37 1.71 14.24
C LEU A 80 5.94 1.20 14.04
N GLY A 81 5.14 1.92 13.23
CA GLY A 81 3.80 1.50 12.84
C GLY A 81 3.83 0.14 12.14
N GLY A 82 4.77 -0.05 11.21
CA GLY A 82 4.96 -1.30 10.47
C GLY A 82 5.24 -2.50 11.37
N VAL A 83 6.15 -2.34 12.32
CA VAL A 83 6.47 -3.35 13.35
C VAL A 83 5.24 -3.69 14.18
N LEU A 84 4.59 -2.69 14.76
CA LEU A 84 3.44 -2.92 15.64
C LEU A 84 2.22 -3.44 14.88
N GLY A 85 2.01 -3.01 13.64
CA GLY A 85 0.93 -3.48 12.78
C GLY A 85 1.05 -4.97 12.45
N ASP A 86 2.26 -5.46 12.14
CA ASP A 86 2.51 -6.89 11.91
C ASP A 86 2.31 -7.71 13.20
N LEU A 87 2.81 -7.22 14.34
CA LEU A 87 2.62 -7.87 15.63
C LEU A 87 1.13 -8.00 15.98
N ALA A 88 0.37 -6.92 15.78
CA ALA A 88 -1.08 -6.90 16.01
C ALA A 88 -1.81 -7.84 15.06
N SER A 89 -1.48 -7.79 13.76
CA SER A 89 -2.04 -8.66 12.71
C SER A 89 -1.84 -10.13 13.05
N ALA A 90 -0.61 -10.53 13.37
CA ALA A 90 -0.26 -11.90 13.69
C ALA A 90 -1.04 -12.42 14.91
N ARG A 91 -1.24 -11.58 15.93
CA ARG A 91 -1.98 -11.96 17.14
C ARG A 91 -3.49 -12.00 16.90
N PHE A 92 -4.00 -11.05 16.12
CA PHE A 92 -5.42 -10.91 15.88
C PHE A 92 -5.95 -12.00 14.95
N PHE A 93 -5.28 -12.23 13.81
CA PHE A 93 -5.74 -13.20 12.81
C PHE A 93 -5.47 -14.66 13.21
N SER A 94 -4.53 -14.91 14.13
CA SER A 94 -4.25 -16.29 14.61
C SER A 94 -5.42 -16.94 15.35
N SER A 95 -6.37 -16.15 15.85
CA SER A 95 -7.56 -16.63 16.56
C SER A 95 -8.78 -16.83 15.66
N LEU A 96 -8.69 -16.44 14.39
CA LEU A 96 -9.81 -16.45 13.45
C LEU A 96 -9.73 -17.64 12.50
N THR A 97 -10.90 -18.13 12.07
CA THR A 97 -10.98 -19.07 10.94
C THR A 97 -10.56 -18.38 9.65
N ARG A 98 -10.14 -19.17 8.64
CA ARG A 98 -9.73 -18.64 7.33
C ARG A 98 -10.80 -17.71 6.73
N SER A 99 -12.08 -18.14 6.69
CA SER A 99 -13.17 -17.35 6.14
C SER A 99 -13.40 -16.06 6.92
N SER A 100 -13.40 -16.12 8.26
CA SER A 100 -13.55 -14.92 9.10
C SER A 100 -12.40 -13.94 8.92
N ALA A 101 -11.17 -14.45 8.79
CA ALA A 101 -10.00 -13.62 8.55
C ALA A 101 -10.07 -12.92 7.18
N MET A 102 -10.45 -13.65 6.11
CA MET A 102 -10.62 -13.09 4.78
C MET A 102 -11.73 -12.03 4.73
N LEU A 103 -12.87 -12.33 5.34
CA LEU A 103 -14.00 -11.40 5.40
C LEU A 103 -13.61 -10.10 6.10
N LEU A 104 -13.00 -10.20 7.26
CA LEU A 104 -12.60 -9.02 8.04
C LEU A 104 -11.49 -8.22 7.36
N GLN A 105 -10.49 -8.89 6.78
CA GLN A 105 -9.43 -8.21 6.01
C GLN A 105 -10.00 -7.44 4.83
N ASN A 106 -10.89 -8.05 4.04
CA ASN A 106 -11.49 -7.39 2.88
C ASN A 106 -12.46 -6.28 3.29
N ALA A 107 -13.19 -6.41 4.41
CA ALA A 107 -14.04 -5.35 4.94
C ALA A 107 -13.21 -4.13 5.40
N LEU A 108 -12.10 -4.36 6.08
CA LEU A 108 -11.17 -3.31 6.48
C LEU A 108 -10.49 -2.65 5.26
N LEU A 109 -10.04 -3.45 4.28
CA LEU A 109 -9.50 -2.96 3.02
C LEU A 109 -10.51 -2.08 2.29
N PHE A 110 -11.75 -2.55 2.16
CA PHE A 110 -12.83 -1.78 1.56
C PHE A 110 -12.99 -0.42 2.25
N THR A 111 -13.04 -0.39 3.58
CA THR A 111 -13.17 0.85 4.34
C THR A 111 -12.00 1.80 4.11
N ILE A 112 -10.76 1.29 4.16
CA ILE A 112 -9.55 2.10 3.99
C ILE A 112 -9.40 2.64 2.57
N ILE A 113 -9.87 1.90 1.56
CA ILE A 113 -9.85 2.36 0.16
C ILE A 113 -11.04 3.30 -0.13
N ALA A 114 -12.19 3.08 0.53
CA ALA A 114 -13.36 3.93 0.36
C ALA A 114 -13.12 5.37 0.84
N LEU A 115 -12.39 5.54 1.95
CA LEU A 115 -12.08 6.87 2.50
C LEU A 115 -11.36 7.78 1.48
N PRO A 116 -10.21 7.41 0.90
CA PRO A 116 -9.56 8.20 -0.15
C PRO A 116 -10.44 8.37 -1.40
N SER A 117 -11.19 7.33 -1.78
CA SER A 117 -12.07 7.40 -2.95
C SER A 117 -13.17 8.47 -2.79
N VAL A 118 -13.79 8.55 -1.63
CA VAL A 118 -14.80 9.57 -1.30
C VAL A 118 -14.15 10.94 -1.17
N TYR A 119 -12.98 11.02 -0.52
CA TYR A 119 -12.26 12.27 -0.36
C TYR A 119 -11.88 12.89 -1.70
N PHE A 120 -11.17 12.16 -2.55
CA PHE A 120 -10.76 12.69 -3.87
C PHE A 120 -11.92 12.83 -4.86
N GLY A 121 -13.03 12.07 -4.67
CA GLY A 121 -14.20 12.16 -5.52
C GLY A 121 -15.13 13.33 -5.21
N GLN A 122 -15.28 13.70 -3.96
CA GLN A 122 -16.31 14.65 -3.53
C GLN A 122 -15.84 15.65 -2.45
N LEU A 123 -15.10 15.21 -1.44
CA LEU A 123 -14.82 16.00 -0.24
C LEU A 123 -13.66 16.97 -0.40
N SER A 124 -12.71 16.71 -1.30
CA SER A 124 -11.53 17.56 -1.50
C SER A 124 -11.88 18.99 -1.92
N HIS A 125 -13.02 19.17 -2.58
CA HIS A 125 -13.52 20.51 -2.98
C HIS A 125 -14.33 21.21 -1.87
N MET A 126 -14.82 20.46 -0.87
CA MET A 126 -15.68 20.96 0.19
C MET A 126 -14.93 21.24 1.49
N LEU A 127 -13.88 20.46 1.76
CA LEU A 127 -13.13 20.54 3.01
C LEU A 127 -11.81 21.28 2.80
N PRO A 128 -11.61 22.44 3.44
CA PRO A 128 -10.32 23.11 3.43
C PRO A 128 -9.27 22.28 4.18
N PRO A 129 -8.02 22.26 3.71
CA PRO A 129 -6.95 21.54 4.40
C PRO A 129 -6.65 22.19 5.76
N LEU A 130 -6.33 21.35 6.74
CA LEU A 130 -6.12 21.79 8.13
C LEU A 130 -4.82 22.57 8.35
N ARG A 131 -3.82 22.46 7.46
CA ARG A 131 -2.48 23.08 7.59
C ARG A 131 -1.82 22.79 8.94
N ALA A 132 -1.86 21.52 9.36
CA ALA A 132 -1.27 21.06 10.59
C ALA A 132 0.25 21.28 10.61
N ASN A 133 0.84 21.34 11.82
CA ASN A 133 2.29 21.40 11.97
C ASN A 133 2.92 20.10 11.40
N ARG A 134 4.03 20.23 10.67
CA ARG A 134 4.79 19.12 10.08
C ARG A 134 5.27 18.06 11.11
N LEU A 135 5.35 18.40 12.39
CA LEU A 135 5.60 17.43 13.46
C LEU A 135 4.52 16.34 13.55
N PHE A 136 3.30 16.62 13.10
CA PHE A 136 2.22 15.62 13.01
C PHE A 136 2.47 14.56 11.92
N SER A 137 3.49 14.72 11.08
CA SER A 137 3.90 13.69 10.12
C SER A 137 4.28 12.37 10.81
N LEU A 138 4.93 12.43 12.00
CA LEU A 138 5.30 11.24 12.75
C LEU A 138 4.09 10.40 13.22
N PRO A 139 3.10 10.95 13.98
CA PRO A 139 1.93 10.17 14.38
C PRO A 139 1.05 9.76 13.19
N THR A 140 0.99 10.57 12.13
CA THR A 140 0.28 10.22 10.91
C THR A 140 0.93 9.01 10.23
N ALA A 141 2.24 9.05 10.02
CA ALA A 141 2.99 7.95 9.43
C ALA A 141 2.92 6.68 10.29
N PHE A 142 2.96 6.83 11.62
CA PHE A 142 2.79 5.72 12.55
C PHE A 142 1.41 5.06 12.38
N ALA A 143 0.34 5.83 12.41
CA ALA A 143 -1.03 5.31 12.27
C ALA A 143 -1.24 4.63 10.91
N VAL A 144 -0.80 5.27 9.82
CA VAL A 144 -0.90 4.71 8.47
C VAL A 144 0.00 3.48 8.30
N GLY A 145 1.23 3.52 8.81
CA GLY A 145 2.15 2.39 8.79
C GLY A 145 1.61 1.18 9.56
N LEU A 146 0.97 1.43 10.71
CA LEU A 146 0.31 0.40 11.51
C LEU A 146 -0.82 -0.26 10.72
N LEU A 147 -1.75 0.53 10.16
CA LEU A 147 -2.87 0.01 9.37
C LEU A 147 -2.39 -0.70 8.10
N GLY A 148 -1.43 -0.11 7.40
CA GLY A 148 -0.84 -0.66 6.19
C GLY A 148 -0.17 -2.01 6.41
N SER A 149 0.61 -2.12 7.48
CA SER A 149 1.29 -3.36 7.86
C SER A 149 0.31 -4.41 8.38
N PHE A 150 -0.67 -4.00 9.20
CA PHE A 150 -1.72 -4.87 9.71
C PHE A 150 -2.48 -5.59 8.59
N LEU A 151 -2.80 -4.88 7.51
CA LEU A 151 -3.50 -5.43 6.35
C LEU A 151 -2.56 -5.91 5.24
N SER A 152 -1.24 -5.71 5.38
CA SER A 152 -0.27 -5.93 4.28
C SER A 152 -0.63 -5.18 3.00
N PHE A 153 -1.11 -3.98 3.18
CA PHE A 153 -1.56 -3.06 2.17
C PHE A 153 -0.74 -1.79 2.33
N GLY A 154 0.04 -1.39 1.34
CA GLY A 154 0.98 -0.25 1.47
C GLY A 154 0.37 1.07 1.95
N ALA A 155 -0.96 1.11 2.11
CA ALA A 155 -1.75 2.25 2.61
C ALA A 155 -1.46 3.59 1.88
N THR A 156 -0.90 3.50 0.68
CA THR A 156 -0.54 4.65 -0.15
C THR A 156 -1.71 5.61 -0.39
N PRO A 157 -2.93 5.15 -0.77
CA PRO A 157 -4.06 6.06 -0.99
C PRO A 157 -4.47 6.81 0.28
N LEU A 158 -4.38 6.15 1.44
CA LEU A 158 -4.69 6.77 2.73
C LEU A 158 -3.66 7.85 3.09
N THR A 159 -2.37 7.58 2.84
CA THR A 159 -1.32 8.57 3.06
C THR A 159 -1.49 9.79 2.17
N LEU A 160 -1.77 9.57 0.87
CA LEU A 160 -2.05 10.66 -0.07
C LEU A 160 -3.18 11.55 0.42
N MET A 161 -4.30 10.95 0.83
CA MET A 161 -5.45 11.68 1.36
C MET A 161 -5.09 12.47 2.62
N LEU A 162 -4.42 11.83 3.59
CA LEU A 162 -4.07 12.48 4.85
C LEU A 162 -3.07 13.61 4.65
N TYR A 163 -2.10 13.44 3.74
CA TYR A 163 -1.13 14.50 3.45
C TYR A 163 -1.79 15.72 2.79
N ALA A 164 -2.63 15.49 1.78
CA ALA A 164 -3.40 16.57 1.16
C ALA A 164 -4.31 17.28 2.16
N PHE A 165 -5.00 16.54 3.04
CA PHE A 165 -5.95 17.09 3.99
C PHE A 165 -5.29 17.75 5.21
N LEU A 166 -4.31 17.08 5.85
CA LEU A 166 -3.70 17.57 7.09
C LEU A 166 -2.69 18.70 6.84
N PHE A 167 -1.87 18.57 5.81
CA PHE A 167 -0.71 19.45 5.60
C PHE A 167 -0.87 20.41 4.43
N ALA A 168 -1.98 20.35 3.70
CA ALA A 168 -2.17 21.08 2.43
C ALA A 168 -1.05 20.78 1.41
N ALA A 169 -0.50 19.55 1.49
CA ALA A 169 0.56 19.09 0.64
C ALA A 169 0.06 18.97 -0.81
N ASP A 170 0.91 19.36 -1.75
CA ASP A 170 0.62 19.14 -3.15
C ASP A 170 0.70 17.66 -3.52
N GLU A 171 0.47 17.37 -4.80
CA GLU A 171 0.43 16.02 -5.31
C GLU A 171 1.80 15.32 -5.25
N GLU A 172 2.88 16.06 -5.48
CA GLU A 172 4.24 15.54 -5.48
C GLU A 172 4.71 15.26 -4.04
N GLU A 173 4.52 16.21 -3.12
CA GLU A 173 4.79 16.03 -1.68
C GLU A 173 4.03 14.83 -1.12
N SER A 174 2.72 14.74 -1.41
CA SER A 174 1.86 13.66 -0.93
C SER A 174 2.30 12.30 -1.48
N THR A 175 2.76 12.25 -2.74
CA THR A 175 3.25 11.01 -3.37
C THR A 175 4.55 10.54 -2.73
N ILE A 176 5.52 11.43 -2.52
CA ILE A 176 6.78 11.10 -1.87
C ILE A 176 6.55 10.65 -0.43
N ALA A 177 5.67 11.34 0.32
CA ALA A 177 5.27 10.92 1.66
C ALA A 177 4.68 9.50 1.65
N ALA A 178 3.76 9.21 0.72
CA ALA A 178 3.11 7.91 0.61
C ALA A 178 4.07 6.78 0.25
N LEU A 179 5.01 7.02 -0.66
CA LEU A 179 6.06 6.07 -1.01
C LEU A 179 7.00 5.82 0.17
N THR A 180 7.40 6.87 0.89
CA THR A 180 8.24 6.77 2.09
C THR A 180 7.54 5.94 3.17
N VAL A 181 6.29 6.26 3.50
CA VAL A 181 5.49 5.51 4.49
C VAL A 181 5.36 4.04 4.08
N SER A 182 5.02 3.76 2.83
CA SER A 182 4.90 2.38 2.34
C SER A 182 6.21 1.60 2.42
N LEU A 183 7.32 2.21 2.00
CA LEU A 183 8.65 1.58 2.04
C LEU A 183 9.03 1.21 3.49
N PHE A 184 8.98 2.20 4.39
CA PHE A 184 9.44 2.00 5.75
C PHE A 184 8.49 1.14 6.59
N ALA A 185 7.17 1.21 6.39
CA ALA A 185 6.21 0.33 7.04
C ALA A 185 6.40 -1.13 6.62
N MET A 186 6.58 -1.40 5.33
CA MET A 186 6.81 -2.76 4.84
C MET A 186 8.19 -3.29 5.21
N THR A 187 9.20 -2.42 5.29
CA THR A 187 10.53 -2.78 5.82
C THR A 187 10.44 -3.16 7.30
N GLY A 188 9.74 -2.36 8.13
CA GLY A 188 9.49 -2.68 9.53
C GLY A 188 8.80 -4.03 9.72
N LYS A 189 7.77 -4.29 8.91
CA LYS A 189 7.09 -5.59 8.86
C LYS A 189 8.05 -6.73 8.51
N LEU A 190 8.85 -6.57 7.45
CA LEU A 190 9.80 -7.60 7.01
C LEU A 190 10.82 -7.93 8.11
N ILE A 191 11.34 -6.93 8.81
CA ILE A 191 12.27 -7.13 9.93
C ILE A 191 11.63 -8.01 11.01
N VAL A 192 10.37 -7.75 11.38
CA VAL A 192 9.65 -8.58 12.37
C VAL A 192 9.49 -10.02 11.89
N LEU A 193 9.11 -10.21 10.62
CA LEU A 193 8.96 -11.54 10.03
C LEU A 193 10.28 -12.33 10.04
N LEU A 194 11.40 -11.67 9.74
CA LEU A 194 12.74 -12.27 9.78
C LEU A 194 13.17 -12.64 11.21
N ILE A 195 13.01 -11.71 12.18
CA ILE A 195 13.40 -11.94 13.57
C ILE A 195 12.59 -13.09 14.20
N ARG A 196 11.31 -13.18 13.88
CA ARG A 196 10.44 -14.23 14.42
C ARG A 196 10.56 -15.57 13.73
N GLN A 197 11.46 -15.71 12.76
CA GLN A 197 11.59 -16.91 11.91
C GLN A 197 10.25 -17.38 11.29
N ARG A 198 9.29 -16.46 11.20
CA ARG A 198 8.00 -16.67 10.54
C ARG A 198 8.05 -16.39 9.04
N PHE A 199 9.27 -16.23 8.51
CA PHE A 199 9.52 -16.12 7.08
C PHE A 199 9.33 -17.51 6.45
N GLN A 200 8.10 -17.97 6.45
CA GLN A 200 7.72 -19.09 5.60
C GLN A 200 7.59 -18.49 4.20
N LEU A 201 8.51 -18.85 3.31
CA LEU A 201 8.37 -18.49 1.90
C LEU A 201 7.01 -19.02 1.47
N PRO A 202 6.03 -18.14 1.17
CA PRO A 202 4.82 -18.60 0.56
C PRO A 202 5.24 -19.21 -0.76
N ASP A 203 4.55 -20.20 -1.22
CA ASP A 203 4.75 -20.88 -2.49
C ASP A 203 5.88 -20.25 -3.32
N ALA A 204 7.08 -20.85 -3.30
CA ALA A 204 8.27 -20.27 -3.90
C ALA A 204 8.04 -19.91 -5.38
N ASP A 205 7.17 -20.68 -6.05
CA ASP A 205 6.75 -20.42 -7.42
C ASP A 205 5.94 -19.13 -7.56
N ALA A 206 5.05 -18.83 -6.60
CA ALA A 206 4.28 -17.59 -6.62
C ALA A 206 5.20 -16.37 -6.45
N LEU A 207 6.16 -16.42 -5.53
CA LEU A 207 7.11 -15.34 -5.29
C LEU A 207 8.05 -15.14 -6.48
N LEU A 208 8.52 -16.23 -7.10
CA LEU A 208 9.40 -16.19 -8.28
C LEU A 208 8.79 -15.43 -9.47
N TRP A 209 7.48 -15.52 -9.64
CA TRP A 209 6.77 -14.81 -10.70
C TRP A 209 6.28 -13.42 -10.29
N LEU A 210 5.92 -13.24 -9.02
CA LEU A 210 5.33 -12.00 -8.53
C LEU A 210 6.37 -10.86 -8.42
N LEU A 211 7.57 -11.15 -7.91
CA LEU A 211 8.62 -10.13 -7.76
C LEU A 211 9.08 -9.54 -9.10
N PRO A 212 9.43 -10.34 -10.12
CA PRO A 212 9.78 -9.77 -11.43
C PRO A 212 8.65 -8.97 -12.05
N GLY A 213 7.38 -9.40 -11.84
CA GLY A 213 6.23 -8.64 -12.29
C GLY A 213 6.13 -7.27 -11.63
N ALA A 214 6.23 -7.23 -10.28
CA ALA A 214 6.17 -5.99 -9.53
C ALA A 214 7.32 -5.03 -9.91
N VAL A 215 8.55 -5.54 -9.99
CA VAL A 215 9.74 -4.77 -10.41
C VAL A 215 9.61 -4.28 -11.85
N GLY A 216 9.25 -5.17 -12.78
CA GLY A 216 9.08 -4.81 -14.19
C GLY A 216 7.98 -3.79 -14.42
N GLY A 217 6.82 -3.97 -13.77
CA GLY A 217 5.72 -3.00 -13.82
C GLY A 217 6.11 -1.63 -13.24
N SER A 218 6.90 -1.63 -12.15
CA SER A 218 7.43 -0.41 -11.55
C SER A 218 8.42 0.31 -12.46
N LEU A 219 9.32 -0.42 -13.10
CA LEU A 219 10.27 0.13 -14.07
C LEU A 219 9.53 0.79 -15.25
N LEU A 220 8.51 0.11 -15.79
CA LEU A 220 7.69 0.67 -16.86
C LEU A 220 6.96 1.95 -16.42
N ALA A 221 6.43 1.99 -15.19
CA ALA A 221 5.76 3.16 -14.65
C ALA A 221 6.70 4.37 -14.48
N MET A 222 8.02 4.13 -14.33
CA MET A 222 9.00 5.21 -14.20
C MET A 222 9.48 5.79 -15.54
N LEU A 223 9.04 5.24 -16.67
CA LEU A 223 9.39 5.80 -17.99
C LEU A 223 8.79 7.21 -18.16
N PRO A 224 9.58 8.22 -18.58
CA PRO A 224 9.12 9.61 -18.70
C PRO A 224 7.89 9.78 -19.59
N ALA A 225 7.78 8.96 -20.63
CA ALA A 225 6.65 8.98 -21.57
C ALA A 225 5.30 8.59 -20.91
N LEU A 226 5.34 7.92 -19.76
CA LEU A 226 4.15 7.36 -19.08
C LEU A 226 3.85 8.06 -17.75
N GLN A 227 4.66 9.05 -17.36
CA GLN A 227 4.52 9.79 -16.10
C GLN A 227 3.41 10.86 -16.12
N GLY A 228 2.63 10.96 -17.21
CA GLY A 228 1.45 11.83 -17.28
C GLY A 228 0.34 11.30 -16.37
N ARG A 229 0.28 11.80 -15.14
CA ARG A 229 -0.74 11.39 -14.17
C ARG A 229 -2.13 11.78 -14.67
N GLN A 230 -2.94 10.80 -14.95
CA GLN A 230 -4.34 10.99 -15.29
C GLN A 230 -5.17 10.83 -14.02
N ALA A 231 -5.66 11.92 -13.43
CA ALA A 231 -6.51 11.89 -12.23
C ALA A 231 -7.72 10.95 -12.38
N GLY A 232 -8.23 10.80 -13.60
CA GLY A 232 -9.29 9.85 -13.93
C GLY A 232 -8.89 8.39 -13.74
N VAL A 233 -7.63 8.04 -14.02
CA VAL A 233 -7.14 6.65 -13.85
C VAL A 233 -7.06 6.29 -12.37
N GLY A 234 -6.59 7.19 -11.52
CA GLY A 234 -6.54 6.95 -10.07
C GLY A 234 -7.92 6.64 -9.47
N ASN A 235 -8.92 7.45 -9.81
CA ASN A 235 -10.30 7.22 -9.34
C ASN A 235 -10.90 5.91 -9.91
N ALA A 236 -10.61 5.57 -11.16
CA ALA A 236 -11.06 4.31 -11.74
C ALA A 236 -10.44 3.10 -11.03
N LEU A 237 -9.14 3.16 -10.70
CA LEU A 237 -8.43 2.11 -9.98
C LEU A 237 -8.93 1.94 -8.55
N LEU A 238 -9.22 3.04 -7.83
CA LEU A 238 -9.82 2.97 -6.50
C LEU A 238 -11.19 2.29 -6.55
N ARG A 239 -12.04 2.65 -7.52
CA ARG A 239 -13.34 2.01 -7.72
C ARG A 239 -13.22 0.53 -8.08
N LEU A 240 -12.28 0.16 -8.93
CA LEU A 240 -12.01 -1.23 -9.28
C LEU A 240 -11.58 -2.03 -8.05
N SER A 241 -10.67 -1.48 -7.25
CA SER A 241 -10.21 -2.10 -6.00
C SER A 241 -11.35 -2.27 -4.98
N LEU A 242 -12.22 -1.25 -4.84
CA LEU A 242 -13.43 -1.34 -4.01
C LEU A 242 -14.37 -2.43 -4.49
N PHE A 243 -14.62 -2.49 -5.79
CA PHE A 243 -15.50 -3.50 -6.38
C PHE A 243 -14.94 -4.92 -6.15
N THR A 244 -13.65 -5.13 -6.36
CA THR A 244 -13.00 -6.42 -6.13
C THR A 244 -13.04 -6.82 -4.65
N SER A 245 -12.80 -5.86 -3.72
CA SER A 245 -12.93 -6.13 -2.29
C SER A 245 -14.35 -6.51 -1.89
N LEU A 246 -15.36 -5.87 -2.49
CA LEU A 246 -16.77 -6.19 -2.27
C LEU A 246 -17.13 -7.61 -2.77
N LEU A 247 -16.62 -7.99 -3.94
CA LEU A 247 -16.78 -9.36 -4.45
C LEU A 247 -16.13 -10.40 -3.53
N ASN A 248 -14.95 -10.11 -2.98
CA ASN A 248 -14.28 -10.98 -2.03
C ASN A 248 -15.07 -11.12 -0.72
N ILE A 249 -15.70 -10.04 -0.24
CA ILE A 249 -16.60 -10.09 0.92
C ILE A 249 -17.81 -10.99 0.61
N ALA A 250 -18.44 -10.81 -0.53
CA ALA A 250 -19.58 -11.63 -0.96
C ALA A 250 -19.19 -13.11 -1.07
N ALA A 251 -18.06 -13.42 -1.69
CA ALA A 251 -17.55 -14.78 -1.80
C ALA A 251 -17.17 -15.42 -0.45
N ALA A 252 -16.77 -14.64 0.54
CA ALA A 252 -16.45 -15.17 1.87
C ALA A 252 -17.69 -15.44 2.74
N LEU A 253 -18.85 -14.93 2.34
CA LEU A 253 -20.15 -15.14 3.01
C LEU A 253 -20.93 -16.35 2.46
N THR A 254 -20.57 -16.82 1.26
CA THR A 254 -21.16 -18.03 0.62
C THR A 254 -20.35 -19.27 0.96
#